data_5dc624523173513d93f77d96f60e6e1c
#
_entry.id   5dc624523173513d93f77d96f60e6e1c
#
_cell.length_a   1.000
_cell.length_b   1.000
_cell.length_c   1.000
_cell.angle_alpha   90.00
_cell.angle_beta   90.00
_cell.angle_gamma   90.00
#
_symmetry.space_group_name_H-M   'P 1'
#
loop_
_entity.id
_entity.type
_entity.pdbx_description
1 polymer ?
#
loop_
_entity_poly.entity_id
_entity_poly.type
_entity_poly.pdbx_seq_one_letter_code
_entity_poly.pdbx_strand_id
1 'polypeptide(L)'
;MLIRRERTGDTAAIDAVHRSAFADHLASAGSGHRSGPAVPLPDPPEVDLVRRLRDHSGWMPTLTMVAELHNDIVGHVCLTRAAVGPFPVLALGPIGVRTDAQARGVGSALMHAALGAADALDEPLIGLVGHLDYYPRFGFAPGTRLGIVPDQSDWTSHFQIRPLTAYDSEIKGEFRYADPFYCPASP
;
A
#
# COMPACT_ATOMS: atom_id res chain seq x y z
N MET A 1 5.74 -17.80 -10.64
CA MET A 1 5.68 -16.46 -10.01
C MET A 1 6.73 -16.41 -8.91
N LEU A 2 7.56 -15.37 -8.91
CA LEU A 2 8.58 -15.10 -7.88
C LEU A 2 8.17 -13.83 -7.13
N ILE A 3 8.16 -13.89 -5.79
CA ILE A 3 8.08 -12.69 -4.96
C ILE A 3 9.49 -12.39 -4.45
N ARG A 4 9.96 -11.17 -4.69
CA ARG A 4 11.27 -10.71 -4.27
C ARG A 4 11.24 -9.25 -3.84
N ARG A 5 12.28 -8.82 -3.15
CA ARG A 5 12.46 -7.40 -2.83
C ARG A 5 12.63 -6.56 -4.10
N GLU A 6 12.16 -5.32 -4.04
CA GLU A 6 12.42 -4.30 -5.06
C GLU A 6 13.91 -4.08 -5.25
N ARG A 7 14.31 -3.80 -6.49
CA ARG A 7 15.66 -3.39 -6.89
C ARG A 7 15.62 -2.04 -7.57
N THR A 8 16.73 -1.34 -7.57
CA THR A 8 16.82 0.01 -8.18
C THR A 8 16.35 0.05 -9.65
N GLY A 9 16.53 -1.03 -10.40
CA GLY A 9 16.09 -1.11 -11.81
C GLY A 9 14.59 -1.34 -12.00
N ASP A 10 13.81 -1.61 -10.94
CA ASP A 10 12.39 -1.98 -11.03
C ASP A 10 11.46 -0.75 -11.10
N THR A 11 11.95 0.45 -10.83
CA THR A 11 11.14 1.67 -10.64
C THR A 11 10.15 1.91 -11.80
N ALA A 12 10.62 1.85 -13.04
CA ALA A 12 9.76 2.08 -14.20
C ALA A 12 8.66 1.02 -14.36
N ALA A 13 8.97 -0.24 -14.04
CA ALA A 13 8.02 -1.34 -14.07
C ALA A 13 6.99 -1.23 -12.93
N ILE A 14 7.41 -0.78 -11.75
CA ILE A 14 6.52 -0.51 -10.61
C ILE A 14 5.55 0.62 -10.94
N ASP A 15 6.03 1.71 -11.54
CA ASP A 15 5.17 2.80 -12.02
C ASP A 15 4.11 2.26 -13.01
N ALA A 16 4.51 1.39 -13.95
CA ALA A 16 3.59 0.77 -14.90
C ALA A 16 2.56 -0.15 -14.21
N VAL A 17 2.95 -0.88 -13.16
CA VAL A 17 2.03 -1.67 -12.33
C VAL A 17 0.97 -0.77 -11.71
N HIS A 18 1.36 0.32 -11.06
CA HIS A 18 0.40 1.22 -10.41
C HIS A 18 -0.48 1.97 -11.41
N ARG A 19 0.06 2.40 -12.57
CA ARG A 19 -0.76 2.96 -13.66
C ARG A 19 -1.85 1.99 -14.09
N SER A 20 -1.50 0.72 -14.30
CA SER A 20 -2.45 -0.31 -14.69
C SER A 20 -3.47 -0.64 -13.60
N ALA A 21 -3.00 -0.78 -12.35
CA ALA A 21 -3.84 -1.18 -11.23
C ALA A 21 -4.89 -0.14 -10.83
N PHE A 22 -4.58 1.16 -11.02
CA PHE A 22 -5.41 2.29 -10.57
C PHE A 22 -5.97 3.15 -11.71
N ALA A 23 -5.92 2.66 -12.96
CA ALA A 23 -6.43 3.36 -14.14
C ALA A 23 -7.90 3.76 -14.01
N ASP A 24 -8.73 2.91 -13.41
CA ASP A 24 -10.17 3.14 -13.25
C ASP A 24 -10.49 4.29 -12.26
N HIS A 25 -9.59 4.60 -11.32
CA HIS A 25 -9.74 5.77 -10.43
C HIS A 25 -9.75 7.08 -11.22
N LEU A 26 -8.99 7.16 -12.30
CA LEU A 26 -8.96 8.33 -13.20
C LEU A 26 -10.20 8.43 -14.09
N ALA A 27 -10.72 7.30 -14.56
CA ALA A 27 -11.92 7.25 -15.40
C ALA A 27 -13.17 7.75 -14.64
N SER A 28 -13.25 7.45 -13.34
CA SER A 28 -14.35 7.87 -12.46
C SER A 28 -14.33 9.38 -12.16
N ALA A 29 -13.15 10.00 -12.12
CA ALA A 29 -12.98 11.43 -11.85
C ALA A 29 -13.18 12.31 -13.10
N GLY A 30 -13.19 11.73 -14.31
CA GLY A 30 -13.15 12.45 -15.59
C GLY A 30 -14.39 12.29 -16.50
N SER A 31 -15.59 12.01 -15.99
CA SER A 31 -16.82 11.84 -16.79
C SER A 31 -17.37 13.14 -17.40
N GLY A 32 -16.51 13.94 -18.03
CA GLY A 32 -16.85 15.05 -18.90
C GLY A 32 -16.48 14.70 -20.35
N HIS A 33 -17.43 14.73 -21.26
CA HIS A 33 -17.24 14.58 -22.71
C HIS A 33 -16.12 15.49 -23.21
N ARG A 34 -14.93 14.94 -23.48
CA ARG A 34 -13.83 15.66 -24.13
C ARG A 34 -13.69 15.19 -25.57
N SER A 35 -14.22 15.99 -26.48
CA SER A 35 -13.91 15.91 -27.92
C SER A 35 -12.65 16.76 -28.18
N GLY A 36 -11.47 16.13 -28.17
CA GLY A 36 -10.18 16.77 -28.44
C GLY A 36 -9.10 15.70 -28.69
N PRO A 37 -7.89 16.10 -29.21
CA PRO A 37 -6.79 15.15 -29.34
C PRO A 37 -6.45 14.52 -28.02
N ALA A 38 -6.16 13.20 -28.02
CA ALA A 38 -5.87 12.40 -26.84
C ALA A 38 -4.66 12.98 -26.08
N VAL A 39 -4.92 13.75 -25.04
CA VAL A 39 -3.91 14.13 -24.05
C VAL A 39 -3.66 12.90 -23.19
N PRO A 40 -2.40 12.47 -22.95
CA PRO A 40 -2.11 11.39 -22.03
C PRO A 40 -2.78 11.66 -20.68
N LEU A 41 -3.49 10.67 -20.15
CA LEU A 41 -4.07 10.78 -18.81
C LEU A 41 -2.93 10.99 -17.79
N PRO A 42 -3.13 11.83 -16.77
CA PRO A 42 -2.16 11.97 -15.69
C PRO A 42 -1.94 10.63 -15.00
N ASP A 43 -0.77 10.44 -14.38
CA ASP A 43 -0.51 9.24 -13.58
C ASP A 43 -1.52 9.17 -12.43
N PRO A 44 -1.99 7.96 -12.03
CA PRO A 44 -2.74 7.78 -10.80
C PRO A 44 -1.93 8.28 -9.59
N PRO A 45 -2.59 8.83 -8.55
CA PRO A 45 -1.90 9.38 -7.38
C PRO A 45 -1.00 8.37 -6.66
N GLU A 46 -1.28 7.08 -6.81
CA GLU A 46 -0.48 6.00 -6.24
C GLU A 46 0.94 5.92 -6.85
N VAL A 47 1.11 6.28 -8.12
CA VAL A 47 2.44 6.35 -8.77
C VAL A 47 3.31 7.41 -8.10
N ASP A 48 2.77 8.61 -7.93
CA ASP A 48 3.47 9.71 -7.27
C ASP A 48 3.68 9.42 -5.77
N LEU A 49 2.70 8.80 -5.12
CA LEU A 49 2.84 8.40 -3.72
C LEU A 49 4.03 7.45 -3.53
N VAL A 50 4.19 6.41 -4.34
CA VAL A 50 5.32 5.48 -4.23
C VAL A 50 6.65 6.20 -4.42
N ARG A 51 6.73 7.14 -5.38
CA ARG A 51 7.94 7.95 -5.61
C ARG A 51 8.29 8.78 -4.37
N ARG A 52 7.33 9.50 -3.81
CA ARG A 52 7.52 10.31 -2.60
C ARG A 52 7.86 9.47 -1.37
N LEU A 53 7.22 8.30 -1.21
CA LEU A 53 7.53 7.37 -0.13
C LEU A 53 8.98 6.86 -0.22
N ARG A 54 9.46 6.57 -1.44
CA ARG A 54 10.83 6.08 -1.68
C ARG A 54 11.90 7.09 -1.23
N ASP A 55 11.60 8.38 -1.35
CA ASP A 55 12.48 9.48 -0.92
C ASP A 55 12.30 9.85 0.57
N HIS A 56 11.30 9.28 1.24
CA HIS A 56 10.99 9.57 2.64
C HIS A 56 11.81 8.69 3.60
N SER A 57 12.19 9.23 4.76
CA SER A 57 12.94 8.51 5.81
C SER A 57 12.24 7.27 6.37
N GLY A 58 10.91 7.20 6.23
CA GLY A 58 10.11 6.04 6.61
C GLY A 58 10.10 4.91 5.57
N TRP A 59 10.79 5.05 4.43
CA TRP A 59 10.86 3.98 3.44
C TRP A 59 11.61 2.76 3.97
N MET A 60 11.06 1.58 3.75
CA MET A 60 11.63 0.31 4.21
C MET A 60 11.93 -0.63 3.02
N PRO A 61 13.15 -0.55 2.43
CA PRO A 61 13.52 -1.38 1.28
C PRO A 61 13.41 -2.89 1.54
N THR A 62 13.55 -3.31 2.80
CA THR A 62 13.40 -4.71 3.23
C THR A 62 11.96 -5.20 3.17
N LEU A 63 10.99 -4.29 3.20
CA LEU A 63 9.55 -4.56 3.21
C LEU A 63 8.85 -4.06 1.94
N THR A 64 9.63 -3.77 0.90
CA THR A 64 9.11 -3.40 -0.42
C THR A 64 9.33 -4.55 -1.39
N MET A 65 8.24 -5.08 -1.96
CA MET A 65 8.28 -6.31 -2.74
C MET A 65 7.59 -6.18 -4.08
N VAL A 66 8.12 -6.91 -5.05
CA VAL A 66 7.55 -7.08 -6.38
C VAL A 66 7.16 -8.53 -6.63
N ALA A 67 6.12 -8.72 -7.43
CA ALA A 67 5.75 -10.00 -8.02
C ALA A 67 6.25 -10.04 -9.46
N GLU A 68 7.11 -11.02 -9.76
CA GLU A 68 7.69 -11.24 -11.06
C GLU A 68 7.08 -12.51 -11.71
N LEU A 69 6.59 -12.40 -12.93
CA LEU A 69 6.04 -13.47 -13.72
C LEU A 69 6.67 -13.44 -15.11
N HIS A 70 7.35 -14.50 -15.53
CA HIS A 70 8.07 -14.60 -16.82
C HIS A 70 9.04 -13.42 -17.09
N ASN A 71 9.76 -12.99 -16.05
CA ASN A 71 10.66 -11.84 -16.01
C ASN A 71 9.97 -10.45 -16.09
N ASP A 72 8.65 -10.40 -16.10
CA ASP A 72 7.89 -9.15 -16.02
C ASP A 72 7.44 -8.87 -14.59
N ILE A 73 7.58 -7.63 -14.13
CA ILE A 73 6.98 -7.19 -12.86
C ILE A 73 5.49 -6.92 -13.09
N VAL A 74 4.67 -7.70 -12.39
CA VAL A 74 3.20 -7.67 -12.52
C VAL A 74 2.48 -7.22 -11.26
N GLY A 75 3.22 -7.02 -10.16
CA GLY A 75 2.65 -6.55 -8.90
C GLY A 75 3.70 -5.93 -7.99
N HIS A 76 3.26 -5.04 -7.11
CA HIS A 76 4.10 -4.33 -6.15
C HIS A 76 3.34 -4.08 -4.85
N VAL A 77 4.05 -4.13 -3.73
CA VAL A 77 3.58 -3.70 -2.41
C VAL A 77 4.73 -3.07 -1.65
N CYS A 78 4.45 -2.02 -0.91
CA CYS A 78 5.41 -1.46 0.04
C CYS A 78 4.79 -1.30 1.43
N LEU A 79 5.63 -1.49 2.45
CA LEU A 79 5.36 -1.08 3.81
C LEU A 79 6.32 0.03 4.18
N THR A 80 5.81 0.99 4.94
CA THR A 80 6.58 2.16 5.39
C THR A 80 6.43 2.32 6.90
N ARG A 81 7.36 3.04 7.51
CA ARG A 81 7.27 3.38 8.93
C ARG A 81 6.05 4.27 9.17
N ALA A 82 5.29 3.93 10.21
CA ALA A 82 4.18 4.67 10.77
C ALA A 82 4.34 4.69 12.30
N ALA A 83 3.41 5.30 13.02
CA ALA A 83 3.45 5.36 14.47
C ALA A 83 2.06 5.22 15.09
N VAL A 84 1.98 4.66 16.30
CA VAL A 84 0.85 4.78 17.22
C VAL A 84 1.37 5.40 18.51
N GLY A 85 1.11 6.70 18.69
CA GLY A 85 1.75 7.44 19.78
C GLY A 85 3.29 7.34 19.71
N PRO A 86 3.98 6.85 20.74
CA PRO A 86 5.44 6.69 20.74
C PRO A 86 5.91 5.38 20.06
N PHE A 87 5.01 4.49 19.70
CA PHE A 87 5.36 3.16 19.19
C PHE A 87 5.54 3.18 17.68
N PRO A 88 6.72 2.78 17.15
CA PRO A 88 6.89 2.58 15.72
C PRO A 88 6.08 1.36 15.27
N VAL A 89 5.36 1.51 14.16
CA VAL A 89 4.54 0.47 13.54
C VAL A 89 4.69 0.56 12.02
N LEU A 90 3.96 -0.26 11.27
CA LEU A 90 3.98 -0.25 9.81
C LEU A 90 2.66 0.22 9.22
N ALA A 91 2.75 0.99 8.14
CA ALA A 91 1.66 1.24 7.20
C ALA A 91 1.87 0.43 5.92
N LEU A 92 0.83 -0.24 5.43
CA LEU A 92 0.83 -0.94 4.17
C LEU A 92 0.16 -0.08 3.10
N GLY A 93 0.88 0.13 2.01
CA GLY A 93 0.35 0.78 0.83
C GLY A 93 1.36 1.67 0.10
N PRO A 94 1.07 1.86 -1.18
CA PRO A 94 0.05 1.15 -1.95
C PRO A 94 0.42 -0.28 -2.28
N ILE A 95 -0.60 -1.10 -2.58
CA ILE A 95 -0.44 -2.40 -3.22
C ILE A 95 -1.13 -2.36 -4.58
N GLY A 96 -0.44 -2.77 -5.64
CA GLY A 96 -0.97 -2.82 -7.00
C GLY A 96 -0.66 -4.13 -7.69
N VAL A 97 -1.59 -4.60 -8.53
CA VAL A 97 -1.39 -5.72 -9.44
C VAL A 97 -1.87 -5.29 -10.81
N ARG A 98 -1.01 -5.47 -11.81
CA ARG A 98 -1.32 -5.17 -13.22
C ARG A 98 -2.63 -5.86 -13.63
N THR A 99 -3.51 -5.17 -14.35
CA THR A 99 -4.89 -5.59 -14.62
C THR A 99 -4.95 -6.98 -15.27
N ASP A 100 -4.04 -7.29 -16.21
CA ASP A 100 -3.96 -8.59 -16.89
C ASP A 100 -3.43 -9.74 -16.00
N ALA A 101 -2.90 -9.43 -14.81
CA ALA A 101 -2.39 -10.38 -13.83
C ALA A 101 -3.28 -10.49 -12.57
N GLN A 102 -4.37 -9.72 -12.50
CA GLN A 102 -5.33 -9.79 -11.39
C GLN A 102 -6.09 -11.13 -11.38
N ALA A 103 -6.75 -11.44 -10.26
CA ALA A 103 -7.51 -12.68 -10.01
C ALA A 103 -6.67 -13.98 -10.16
N ARG A 104 -5.35 -13.89 -10.18
CA ARG A 104 -4.39 -15.02 -10.30
C ARG A 104 -3.60 -15.29 -9.02
N GLY A 105 -4.02 -14.71 -7.90
CA GLY A 105 -3.34 -14.86 -6.61
C GLY A 105 -2.11 -13.98 -6.39
N VAL A 106 -1.75 -13.10 -7.33
CA VAL A 106 -0.56 -12.22 -7.25
C VAL A 106 -0.64 -11.30 -6.01
N GLY A 107 -1.77 -10.61 -5.82
CA GLY A 107 -1.97 -9.75 -4.65
C GLY A 107 -1.88 -10.50 -3.33
N SER A 108 -2.46 -11.72 -3.27
CA SER A 108 -2.37 -12.56 -2.07
C SER A 108 -0.95 -13.01 -1.78
N ALA A 109 -0.17 -13.36 -2.80
CA ALA A 109 1.23 -13.74 -2.63
C ALA A 109 2.08 -12.57 -2.12
N LEU A 110 1.87 -11.35 -2.65
CA LEU A 110 2.51 -10.14 -2.15
C LEU A 110 2.16 -9.86 -0.69
N MET A 111 0.86 -9.95 -0.34
CA MET A 111 0.41 -9.79 1.04
C MET A 111 1.08 -10.78 2.00
N HIS A 112 1.06 -12.07 1.68
CA HIS A 112 1.69 -13.08 2.55
C HIS A 112 3.20 -12.87 2.69
N ALA A 113 3.89 -12.51 1.62
CA ALA A 113 5.33 -12.23 1.66
C ALA A 113 5.64 -10.99 2.52
N ALA A 114 4.88 -9.91 2.35
CA ALA A 114 5.06 -8.68 3.12
C ALA A 114 4.76 -8.89 4.61
N LEU A 115 3.69 -9.62 4.93
CA LEU A 115 3.31 -9.94 6.31
C LEU A 115 4.36 -10.83 6.98
N GLY A 116 4.84 -11.88 6.29
CA GLY A 116 5.88 -12.76 6.83
C GLY A 116 7.21 -12.04 7.03
N ALA A 117 7.56 -11.11 6.13
CA ALA A 117 8.79 -10.33 6.28
C ALA A 117 8.69 -9.32 7.44
N ALA A 118 7.53 -8.69 7.64
CA ALA A 118 7.31 -7.80 8.77
C ALA A 118 7.35 -8.54 10.11
N ASP A 119 6.72 -9.72 10.16
CA ASP A 119 6.72 -10.57 11.36
C ASP A 119 8.15 -11.07 11.70
N ALA A 120 8.95 -11.42 10.70
CA ALA A 120 10.35 -11.82 10.87
C ALA A 120 11.29 -10.66 11.30
N LEU A 121 10.83 -9.41 11.23
CA LEU A 121 11.53 -8.22 11.73
C LEU A 121 11.02 -7.75 13.09
N ASP A 122 10.21 -8.58 13.77
CA ASP A 122 9.59 -8.27 15.06
C ASP A 122 8.76 -6.97 15.04
N GLU A 123 8.18 -6.64 13.88
CA GLU A 123 7.28 -5.49 13.80
C GLU A 123 5.96 -5.79 14.54
N PRO A 124 5.42 -4.85 15.33
CA PRO A 124 4.30 -5.17 16.21
C PRO A 124 2.96 -5.25 15.48
N LEU A 125 2.72 -4.40 14.49
CA LEU A 125 1.47 -4.38 13.72
C LEU A 125 1.62 -3.66 12.39
N ILE A 126 0.63 -3.91 11.51
CA ILE A 126 0.49 -3.21 10.23
C ILE A 126 -0.90 -2.58 10.18
N GLY A 127 -0.96 -1.28 9.84
CA GLY A 127 -2.21 -0.56 9.55
C GLY A 127 -2.37 -0.26 8.06
N LEU A 128 -3.61 -0.18 7.60
CA LEU A 128 -3.96 0.24 6.25
C LEU A 128 -5.37 0.85 6.18
N VAL A 129 -5.61 1.62 5.13
CA VAL A 129 -6.94 2.02 4.69
C VAL A 129 -7.25 1.27 3.39
N GLY A 130 -8.34 0.50 3.36
CA GLY A 130 -8.64 -0.31 2.18
C GLY A 130 -9.97 -1.06 2.24
N HIS A 131 -10.21 -1.85 1.20
CA HIS A 131 -11.48 -2.56 1.01
C HIS A 131 -11.76 -3.57 2.13
N LEU A 132 -12.94 -3.46 2.73
CA LEU A 132 -13.37 -4.29 3.85
C LEU A 132 -13.59 -5.76 3.48
N ASP A 133 -13.74 -6.08 2.20
CA ASP A 133 -13.92 -7.45 1.71
C ASP A 133 -12.60 -8.13 1.31
N TYR A 134 -11.50 -7.37 1.20
CA TYR A 134 -10.23 -7.93 0.74
C TYR A 134 -9.28 -8.27 1.88
N TYR A 135 -9.03 -7.35 2.80
CA TYR A 135 -7.97 -7.47 3.80
C TYR A 135 -8.29 -8.41 4.99
N PRO A 136 -9.56 -8.65 5.39
CA PRO A 136 -9.88 -9.56 6.49
C PRO A 136 -9.37 -10.98 6.28
N ARG A 137 -9.26 -11.46 5.02
CA ARG A 137 -8.69 -12.78 4.69
C ARG A 137 -7.22 -12.94 5.10
N PHE A 138 -6.53 -11.83 5.32
CA PHE A 138 -5.15 -11.78 5.80
C PHE A 138 -5.06 -11.46 7.29
N GLY A 139 -6.16 -11.48 8.03
CA GLY A 139 -6.19 -11.22 9.47
C GLY A 139 -6.29 -9.75 9.86
N PHE A 140 -6.59 -8.85 8.91
CA PHE A 140 -6.89 -7.46 9.23
C PHE A 140 -8.30 -7.32 9.82
N ALA A 141 -8.46 -6.41 10.75
CA ALA A 141 -9.73 -6.08 11.40
C ALA A 141 -9.81 -4.57 11.67
N PRO A 142 -11.01 -4.00 11.90
CA PRO A 142 -11.15 -2.60 12.26
C PRO A 142 -10.23 -2.24 13.44
N GLY A 143 -9.43 -1.17 13.28
CA GLY A 143 -8.45 -0.74 14.28
C GLY A 143 -9.07 -0.45 15.65
N THR A 144 -10.34 -0.03 15.67
CA THR A 144 -11.11 0.22 16.90
C THR A 144 -11.21 -0.98 17.82
N ARG A 145 -11.07 -2.23 17.30
CA ARG A 145 -11.05 -3.44 18.15
C ARG A 145 -9.86 -3.51 19.10
N LEU A 146 -8.76 -2.85 18.76
CA LEU A 146 -7.55 -2.77 19.56
C LEU A 146 -7.34 -1.37 20.17
N GLY A 147 -8.35 -0.48 20.06
CA GLY A 147 -8.24 0.90 20.55
C GLY A 147 -7.32 1.76 19.70
N ILE A 148 -7.14 1.42 18.42
CA ILE A 148 -6.33 2.19 17.48
C ILE A 148 -7.24 2.80 16.41
N VAL A 149 -7.10 4.10 16.19
CA VAL A 149 -7.87 4.87 15.20
C VAL A 149 -6.93 5.66 14.31
N PRO A 150 -7.28 5.93 13.05
CA PRO A 150 -6.45 6.78 12.21
C PRO A 150 -6.54 8.24 12.67
N ASP A 151 -5.51 9.03 12.41
CA ASP A 151 -5.47 10.47 12.68
C ASP A 151 -6.38 11.30 11.75
N GLN A 152 -6.83 10.71 10.63
CA GLN A 152 -7.82 11.28 9.74
C GLN A 152 -9.17 10.61 9.97
N SER A 153 -10.16 11.36 10.46
CA SER A 153 -11.50 10.84 10.76
C SER A 153 -12.18 10.17 9.58
N ASP A 154 -11.96 10.70 8.37
CA ASP A 154 -12.55 10.20 7.12
C ASP A 154 -12.06 8.80 6.74
N TRP A 155 -10.92 8.39 7.27
CA TRP A 155 -10.35 7.07 7.03
C TRP A 155 -10.90 5.98 7.96
N THR A 156 -11.56 6.36 9.04
CA THR A 156 -12.00 5.44 10.12
C THR A 156 -12.82 4.26 9.62
N SER A 157 -13.72 4.49 8.66
CA SER A 157 -14.61 3.45 8.13
C SER A 157 -13.89 2.33 7.37
N HIS A 158 -12.72 2.61 6.80
CA HIS A 158 -11.92 1.67 6.00
C HIS A 158 -10.56 1.35 6.64
N PHE A 159 -10.30 1.92 7.83
CA PHE A 159 -9.06 1.70 8.55
C PHE A 159 -9.06 0.34 9.24
N GLN A 160 -8.05 -0.45 8.92
CA GLN A 160 -7.87 -1.80 9.42
C GLN A 160 -6.44 -1.99 9.90
N ILE A 161 -6.28 -2.81 10.92
CA ILE A 161 -4.97 -3.21 11.43
C ILE A 161 -4.87 -4.73 11.54
N ARG A 162 -3.64 -5.21 11.45
CA ARG A 162 -3.27 -6.57 11.77
C ARG A 162 -2.17 -6.58 12.81
N PRO A 163 -2.42 -7.07 14.04
CA PRO A 163 -1.36 -7.34 15.00
C PRO A 163 -0.48 -8.49 14.48
N LEU A 164 0.82 -8.40 14.70
CA LEU A 164 1.81 -9.42 14.41
C LEU A 164 2.27 -10.12 15.70
N THR A 165 3.23 -11.05 15.60
CA THR A 165 3.68 -11.84 16.76
C THR A 165 4.26 -10.97 17.88
N ALA A 166 4.94 -9.87 17.55
CA ALA A 166 5.52 -8.93 18.51
C ALA A 166 4.54 -7.86 19.03
N TYR A 167 3.24 -7.99 18.75
CA TYR A 167 2.25 -6.99 19.19
C TYR A 167 2.13 -6.93 20.72
N ASP A 168 2.21 -5.71 21.24
CA ASP A 168 1.94 -5.41 22.65
C ASP A 168 0.61 -4.66 22.79
N SER A 169 -0.22 -5.08 23.74
CA SER A 169 -1.52 -4.48 24.04
C SER A 169 -1.45 -3.04 24.58
N GLU A 170 -0.28 -2.56 24.98
CA GLU A 170 -0.02 -1.15 25.32
C GLU A 170 -0.08 -0.24 24.08
N ILE A 171 0.06 -0.77 22.86
CA ILE A 171 0.00 -0.03 21.61
C ILE A 171 -1.47 0.34 21.33
N LYS A 172 -1.88 1.52 21.73
CA LYS A 172 -3.22 2.09 21.57
C LYS A 172 -3.15 3.57 21.24
N GLY A 173 -4.20 4.09 20.61
CA GLY A 173 -4.33 5.51 20.32
C GLY A 173 -4.38 5.82 18.83
N GLU A 174 -3.84 6.96 18.45
CA GLU A 174 -3.90 7.47 17.09
C GLU A 174 -2.80 6.89 16.22
N PHE A 175 -3.19 6.31 15.07
CA PHE A 175 -2.28 5.80 14.05
C PHE A 175 -1.95 6.91 13.07
N ARG A 176 -0.67 7.21 12.90
CA ARG A 176 -0.17 8.23 11.99
C ARG A 176 0.70 7.62 10.91
N TYR A 177 0.34 7.91 9.67
CA TYR A 177 1.12 7.53 8.49
C TYR A 177 2.37 8.40 8.31
N ALA A 178 3.25 8.02 7.38
CA ALA A 178 4.31 8.89 6.89
C ALA A 178 3.72 10.10 6.13
N ASP A 179 4.38 11.25 6.21
CA ASP A 179 3.89 12.51 5.62
C ASP A 179 3.46 12.43 4.15
N PRO A 180 4.12 11.64 3.26
CA PRO A 180 3.67 11.51 1.88
C PRO A 180 2.22 11.03 1.67
N PHE A 181 1.62 10.33 2.65
CA PHE A 181 0.23 9.89 2.56
C PHE A 181 -0.78 11.04 2.68
N TYR A 182 -0.39 12.15 3.32
CA TYR A 182 -1.26 13.32 3.54
C TYR A 182 -1.14 14.38 2.45
N CYS A 183 -0.10 14.31 1.63
CA CYS A 183 0.09 15.28 0.56
C CYS A 183 -0.83 14.91 -0.61
N PRO A 184 -1.64 15.85 -1.13
CA PRO A 184 -2.33 15.63 -2.39
C PRO A 184 -1.31 15.38 -3.50
N ALA A 185 -1.69 14.56 -4.50
CA ALA A 185 -0.88 14.40 -5.69
C ALA A 185 -0.60 15.80 -6.28
N SER A 186 0.65 16.07 -6.65
CA SER A 186 1.00 17.32 -7.33
C SER A 186 0.17 17.46 -8.62
N PRO A 187 -0.36 18.65 -8.91
CA PRO A 187 -1.20 18.88 -10.08
C PRO A 187 -0.46 18.67 -11.40
#